data_9749b06ac6deef8ad362b33b6c4bf2b9
#
_entry.id   9749b06ac6deef8ad362b33b6c4bf2b9
#
_cell.length_a   1.000
_cell.length_b   1.000
_cell.length_c   1.000
_cell.angle_alpha   90.00
_cell.angle_beta   90.00
_cell.angle_gamma   90.00
#
_symmetry.space_group_name_H-M   'P 1'
#
loop_
_entity.id
_entity.type
_entity.pdbx_description
1 polymer ?
#
loop_
_entity_poly.entity_id
_entity_poly.type
_entity_poly.pdbx_seq_one_letter_code
_entity_poly.pdbx_strand_id
1 'polypeptide(L)'
;MSTKIRKRSGHQVPFEMEKIFEAVEKAFESVGKKVPATFRSILSQNSNKFQSLGTVERIQDEIENLLLSCGHIDVYKHFSTYRGQRGKRKNGVWSQ
;
A
#
# COMPACT_ATOMS: atom_id res chain seq x y z
N MET A 1 3.19 -19.93 -8.48
CA MET A 1 4.49 -19.44 -8.05
C MET A 1 4.37 -18.04 -7.54
N SER A 2 4.92 -17.75 -6.38
CA SER A 2 4.75 -16.40 -5.83
C SER A 2 5.84 -15.47 -6.34
N THR A 3 5.41 -14.26 -6.63
CA THR A 3 6.31 -13.18 -6.98
C THR A 3 6.90 -12.61 -5.69
N LYS A 4 8.19 -12.34 -5.69
CA LYS A 4 8.84 -11.75 -4.53
C LYS A 4 9.07 -10.29 -4.74
N ILE A 5 8.96 -9.52 -3.66
CA ILE A 5 9.22 -8.09 -3.68
C ILE A 5 10.27 -7.78 -2.63
N ARG A 6 10.90 -6.60 -2.77
CA ARG A 6 11.99 -6.21 -1.87
C ARG A 6 11.48 -5.21 -0.85
N LYS A 7 11.81 -5.48 0.41
CA LYS A 7 11.51 -4.56 1.49
C LYS A 7 12.59 -3.49 1.58
N ARG A 8 12.31 -2.45 2.34
CA ARG A 8 13.24 -1.35 2.55
C ARG A 8 14.59 -1.84 3.08
N SER A 9 14.57 -2.86 3.91
CA SER A 9 15.78 -3.41 4.49
C SER A 9 16.60 -4.28 3.52
N GLY A 10 16.09 -4.49 2.33
CA GLY A 10 16.77 -5.34 1.35
C GLY A 10 16.31 -6.78 1.32
N HIS A 11 15.52 -7.18 2.29
CA HIS A 11 14.99 -8.55 2.29
C HIS A 11 13.91 -8.71 1.23
N GLN A 12 13.83 -9.90 0.70
CA GLN A 12 12.76 -10.23 -0.25
C GLN A 12 11.64 -10.93 0.49
N VAL A 13 10.41 -10.56 0.16
CA VAL A 13 9.23 -11.17 0.75
C VAL A 13 8.27 -11.54 -0.37
N PRO A 14 7.41 -12.55 -0.16
CA PRO A 14 6.42 -12.88 -1.18
C PRO A 14 5.45 -11.72 -1.37
N PHE A 15 5.05 -11.53 -2.62
CA PHE A 15 4.02 -10.55 -2.91
C PHE A 15 2.68 -11.07 -2.45
N GLU A 16 1.98 -10.29 -1.63
CA GLU A 16 0.66 -10.66 -1.15
C GLU A 16 -0.28 -9.48 -1.30
N MET A 17 -1.30 -9.67 -2.12
CA MET A 17 -2.27 -8.61 -2.36
C MET A 17 -3.01 -8.24 -1.08
N GLU A 18 -3.17 -9.18 -0.17
CA GLU A 18 -3.82 -8.93 1.11
C GLU A 18 -3.12 -7.83 1.91
N LYS A 19 -1.81 -7.81 1.83
CA LYS A 19 -1.04 -6.76 2.54
C LYS A 19 -1.37 -5.37 2.01
N ILE A 20 -1.58 -5.28 0.72
CA ILE A 20 -1.95 -4.01 0.10
C ILE A 20 -3.33 -3.58 0.57
N PHE A 21 -4.29 -4.51 0.58
CA PHE A 21 -5.62 -4.21 1.06
C PHE A 21 -5.60 -3.77 2.53
N GLU A 22 -4.82 -4.46 3.36
CA GLU A 22 -4.71 -4.11 4.77
C GLU A 22 -4.17 -2.69 4.95
N ALA A 23 -3.12 -2.36 4.22
CA ALA A 23 -2.51 -1.03 4.34
C ALA A 23 -3.50 0.06 3.95
N VAL A 24 -4.22 -0.17 2.87
CA VAL A 24 -5.22 0.78 2.39
C VAL A 24 -6.38 0.90 3.37
N GLU A 25 -6.84 -0.23 3.88
CA GLU A 25 -7.95 -0.22 4.85
C GLU A 25 -7.58 0.56 6.10
N LYS A 26 -6.38 0.36 6.60
CA LYS A 26 -5.93 1.09 7.78
C LYS A 26 -5.88 2.59 7.53
N ALA A 27 -5.44 2.99 6.35
CA ALA A 27 -5.40 4.41 6.01
C ALA A 27 -6.81 5.00 5.96
N PHE A 28 -7.76 4.27 5.36
CA PHE A 28 -9.14 4.74 5.30
C PHE A 28 -9.75 4.82 6.69
N GLU A 29 -9.51 3.81 7.51
CA GLU A 29 -10.04 3.78 8.87
C GLU A 29 -9.51 4.93 9.71
N SER A 30 -8.26 5.30 9.49
CA SER A 30 -7.64 6.41 10.22
C SER A 30 -8.36 7.72 10.02
N VAL A 31 -9.03 7.89 8.88
CA VAL A 31 -9.80 9.10 8.61
C VAL A 31 -11.30 8.87 8.79
N GLY A 32 -11.68 7.73 9.40
CA GLY A 32 -13.07 7.43 9.69
C GLY A 32 -13.89 7.01 8.48
N LYS A 33 -13.24 6.42 7.50
CA LYS A 33 -13.91 6.00 6.26
C LYS A 33 -13.67 4.52 6.00
N LYS A 34 -14.49 3.98 5.10
CA LYS A 34 -14.31 2.61 4.64
C LYS A 34 -13.84 2.63 3.20
N VAL A 35 -13.10 1.59 2.82
CA VAL A 35 -12.62 1.48 1.45
C VAL A 35 -13.80 1.26 0.51
N PRO A 36 -14.01 2.13 -0.47
CA PRO A 36 -15.09 1.92 -1.44
C PRO A 36 -14.84 0.68 -2.29
N ALA A 37 -15.93 0.03 -2.70
CA ALA A 37 -15.82 -1.13 -3.57
C ALA A 37 -15.14 -0.78 -4.88
N THR A 38 -15.38 0.42 -5.39
CA THR A 38 -14.73 0.87 -6.62
C THR A 38 -13.22 0.94 -6.45
N PHE A 39 -12.75 1.43 -5.30
CA PHE A 39 -11.32 1.50 -5.07
C PHE A 39 -10.71 0.11 -4.90
N ARG A 40 -11.43 -0.79 -4.25
CA ARG A 40 -10.96 -2.18 -4.13
C ARG A 40 -10.81 -2.82 -5.51
N SER A 41 -11.77 -2.56 -6.40
CA SER A 41 -11.69 -3.06 -7.76
C SER A 41 -10.45 -2.53 -8.48
N ILE A 42 -10.18 -1.24 -8.29
CA ILE A 42 -9.00 -0.63 -8.91
C ILE A 42 -7.73 -1.29 -8.40
N LEU A 43 -7.65 -1.55 -7.12
CA LEU A 43 -6.48 -2.23 -6.55
C LEU A 43 -6.32 -3.62 -7.17
N SER A 44 -7.40 -4.37 -7.26
CA SER A 44 -7.36 -5.71 -7.86
C SER A 44 -6.92 -5.67 -9.31
N GLN A 45 -7.42 -4.70 -10.06
CA GLN A 45 -7.06 -4.57 -11.46
C GLN A 45 -5.59 -4.24 -11.65
N ASN A 46 -4.98 -3.63 -10.65
CA ASN A 46 -3.57 -3.25 -10.72
C ASN A 46 -2.65 -4.26 -10.06
N SER A 47 -3.16 -5.43 -9.70
CA SER A 47 -2.32 -6.41 -9.00
C SER A 47 -1.09 -6.82 -9.82
N ASN A 48 -1.25 -7.01 -11.13
CA ASN A 48 -0.11 -7.35 -11.99
C ASN A 48 0.91 -6.22 -12.00
N LYS A 49 0.44 -4.98 -12.03
CA LYS A 49 1.33 -3.84 -12.00
C LYS A 49 2.10 -3.80 -10.69
N PHE A 50 1.42 -4.02 -9.56
CA PHE A 50 2.08 -4.04 -8.27
C PHE A 50 3.18 -5.09 -8.24
N GLN A 51 2.91 -6.27 -8.78
CA GLN A 51 3.91 -7.33 -8.80
C GLN A 51 5.13 -6.95 -9.62
N SER A 52 4.94 -6.19 -10.69
CA SER A 52 6.04 -5.83 -11.58
C SER A 52 6.89 -4.70 -11.04
N LEU A 53 6.42 -3.99 -10.00
CA LEU A 53 7.16 -2.85 -9.46
C LEU A 53 8.39 -3.28 -8.67
N GLY A 54 8.38 -4.47 -8.10
CA GLY A 54 9.58 -5.07 -7.55
C GLY A 54 9.97 -4.65 -6.15
N THR A 55 9.49 -3.52 -5.64
CA THR A 55 9.82 -3.08 -4.28
C THR A 55 8.58 -2.58 -3.58
N VAL A 56 8.61 -2.68 -2.24
CA VAL A 56 7.51 -2.19 -1.42
C VAL A 56 7.31 -0.69 -1.60
N GLU A 57 8.40 0.05 -1.70
CA GLU A 57 8.30 1.51 -1.84
C GLU A 57 7.60 1.91 -3.13
N ARG A 58 7.90 1.23 -4.22
CA ARG A 58 7.24 1.53 -5.49
C ARG A 58 5.76 1.18 -5.46
N ILE A 59 5.44 0.08 -4.78
CA ILE A 59 4.05 -0.31 -4.61
C ILE A 59 3.31 0.76 -3.82
N GLN A 60 3.92 1.27 -2.77
CA GLN A 60 3.32 2.33 -1.96
C GLN A 60 3.14 3.62 -2.75
N ASP A 61 4.11 3.95 -3.59
CA ASP A 61 3.98 5.11 -4.47
C ASP A 61 2.78 4.97 -5.40
N GLU A 62 2.59 3.78 -5.94
CA GLU A 62 1.45 3.54 -6.82
C GLU A 62 0.13 3.66 -6.08
N ILE A 63 0.08 3.14 -4.86
CA ILE A 63 -1.12 3.26 -4.04
C ILE A 63 -1.44 4.73 -3.80
N GLU A 64 -0.43 5.53 -3.50
CA GLU A 64 -0.62 6.97 -3.31
C GLU A 64 -1.17 7.64 -4.57
N ASN A 65 -0.65 7.27 -5.71
CA ASN A 65 -1.15 7.80 -6.98
C ASN A 65 -2.61 7.44 -7.20
N LEU A 66 -2.98 6.21 -6.87
CA LEU A 66 -4.37 5.79 -7.01
C LEU A 66 -5.28 6.55 -6.06
N LEU A 67 -4.83 6.78 -4.84
CA LEU A 67 -5.60 7.55 -3.86
C LEU A 67 -5.85 8.97 -4.37
N LEU A 68 -4.82 9.59 -4.91
CA LEU A 68 -4.94 10.94 -5.46
C LEU A 68 -5.85 10.96 -6.68
N SER A 69 -5.71 9.98 -7.55
CA SER A 69 -6.52 9.91 -8.77
C SER A 69 -8.00 9.74 -8.45
N CYS A 70 -8.30 9.06 -7.36
CA CYS A 70 -9.68 8.84 -6.96
C CYS A 70 -10.21 9.94 -6.04
N GLY A 71 -9.39 10.94 -5.74
CA GLY A 71 -9.83 12.05 -4.91
C GLY A 71 -9.77 11.80 -3.42
N HIS A 72 -9.11 10.74 -3.00
CA HIS A 72 -9.00 10.41 -1.57
C HIS A 72 -7.79 11.10 -0.95
N ILE A 73 -7.79 12.42 -0.97
CA ILE A 73 -6.62 13.20 -0.56
C ILE A 73 -6.33 13.06 0.92
N ASP A 74 -7.37 13.02 1.74
CA ASP A 74 -7.21 12.84 3.18
C ASP A 74 -6.58 11.48 3.50
N VAL A 75 -7.04 10.45 2.80
CA VAL A 75 -6.47 9.11 2.97
C VAL A 75 -5.02 9.09 2.50
N TYR A 76 -4.75 9.77 1.37
CA TYR A 76 -3.40 9.89 0.86
C TYR A 76 -2.46 10.50 1.89
N LYS A 77 -2.88 11.58 2.54
CA LYS A 77 -2.05 12.25 3.53
C LYS A 77 -1.74 11.33 4.70
N HIS A 78 -2.72 10.57 5.13
CA HIS A 78 -2.51 9.62 6.22
C HIS A 78 -1.54 8.52 5.82
N PHE A 79 -1.76 7.98 4.63
CA PHE A 79 -0.93 6.91 4.11
C PHE A 79 0.52 7.35 3.97
N SER A 80 0.73 8.55 3.46
CA SER A 80 2.06 9.11 3.26
C SER A 80 2.77 9.34 4.60
N THR A 81 2.05 9.86 5.59
CA THR A 81 2.60 10.06 6.92
C THR A 81 2.98 8.73 7.57
N TYR A 82 2.13 7.74 7.41
CA TYR A 82 2.38 6.41 7.95
C TYR A 82 3.67 5.82 7.37
N ARG A 83 3.87 5.98 6.07
CA ARG A 83 5.10 5.52 5.43
C ARG A 83 6.34 6.16 6.04
N GLY A 84 6.26 7.45 6.24
CA GLY A 84 7.39 8.20 6.80
C GLY A 84 7.72 7.73 8.20
N GLN A 85 6.70 7.50 9.02
CA GLN A 85 6.91 7.03 10.38
C GLN A 85 7.47 5.63 10.40
N ARG A 86 7.04 4.81 9.46
CA ARG A 86 7.47 3.42 9.43
C ARG A 86 8.97 3.29 9.23
N GLY A 87 9.59 4.24 8.59
CA GLY A 87 11.01 4.24 8.43
C GLY A 87 11.76 4.38 9.74
N LYS A 88 11.11 4.97 10.74
CA LYS A 88 11.73 5.18 12.06
C LYS A 88 11.30 4.14 13.07
N ARG A 89 10.09 3.61 12.91
CA ARG A 89 9.53 2.71 13.91
C ARG A 89 9.19 1.43 13.23
N LYS A 90 9.59 0.43 13.45
CA LYS A 90 9.30 -0.83 12.77
C LYS A 90 7.89 -1.32 13.03
N ASN A 91 6.92 -0.50 12.82
CA ASN A 91 5.56 -0.94 12.97
C ASN A 91 4.80 -0.60 11.70
N GLY A 92 3.91 -1.45 11.32
CA GLY A 92 3.16 -1.30 10.11
C GLY A 92 3.16 -2.59 9.33
N VAL A 93 2.37 -2.61 8.30
CA VAL A 93 2.08 -3.83 7.58
C VAL A 93 3.33 -4.46 6.97
N TRP A 94 4.28 -3.65 6.57
CA TRP A 94 5.44 -4.11 5.82
C TRP A 94 6.69 -4.30 6.67
N SER A 95 6.62 -4.06 7.97
CA SER A 95 7.83 -3.99 8.76
C SER A 95 8.14 -5.28 9.51
N GLN A 96 7.98 -6.37 8.89
CA GLN A 96 8.24 -7.67 9.52
C GLN A 96 9.62 -8.19 9.21
#